data_7b5d5e6c27d51292bd34ce5626a052d6
#
_entry.id   7b5d5e6c27d51292bd34ce5626a052d6
#
_cell.length_a   1.000
_cell.length_b   1.000
_cell.length_c   1.000
_cell.angle_alpha   90.00
_cell.angle_beta   90.00
_cell.angle_gamma   90.00
#
_symmetry.space_group_name_H-M   'P 1'
#
loop_
_entity.id
_entity.type
_entity.pdbx_description
1 polymer ?
#
loop_
_entity_poly.entity_id
_entity_poly.type
_entity_poly.pdbx_seq_one_letter_code
_entity_poly.pdbx_strand_id
1 'polypeptide(L)'
;NIYNQKRGMINKRQLHKIPMGMTDLFKATIVKEDKPLDVCLLVDESGSMGHYTMRQAREGAIAIKEALHDNAMINLWVYGHSADDGVRGTTEMIEYSSPSMQDRPMAMGGMKARCENRDGNAIVASVQRIKQESDNNAHKLMIVLSDGAPSADCYRGEVAYDHTKKCVKYAETQGWSIIQVGFSGATKYTMERIFDNWIYVDDASTLGDSVSKIIRKVIKI
;
A
#
# COMPACT_ATOMS: atom_id res chain seq x y z
N ASN A 1 -3.44 27.35 -9.75
CA ASN A 1 -2.82 28.64 -10.15
C ASN A 1 -2.29 29.35 -8.89
N ILE A 2 -1.05 29.80 -8.96
CA ILE A 2 -0.47 30.70 -7.97
C ILE A 2 -0.55 32.11 -8.52
N TYR A 3 -1.06 33.04 -7.73
CA TYR A 3 -1.18 34.45 -8.10
C TYR A 3 -0.05 35.29 -7.48
N ASN A 4 0.04 36.55 -7.86
CA ASN A 4 1.00 37.52 -7.34
C ASN A 4 2.47 37.09 -7.59
N GLN A 5 2.75 36.62 -8.80
CA GLN A 5 4.09 36.25 -9.23
C GLN A 5 4.75 37.39 -10.01
N LYS A 6 6.09 37.43 -9.99
CA LYS A 6 6.89 38.39 -10.76
C LYS A 6 7.17 37.95 -12.21
N ARG A 7 6.85 36.68 -12.54
CA ARG A 7 7.01 36.06 -13.88
C ARG A 7 5.87 35.09 -14.12
N GLY A 8 5.52 34.85 -15.39
CA GLY A 8 4.45 33.92 -15.80
C GLY A 8 3.44 34.57 -16.72
N MET A 9 2.21 34.06 -16.75
CA MET A 9 1.12 34.65 -17.54
C MET A 9 0.54 35.86 -16.80
N ILE A 10 0.28 36.95 -17.53
CA ILE A 10 -0.31 38.15 -16.96
C ILE A 10 -1.72 37.85 -16.41
N ASN A 11 -1.93 38.20 -15.15
CA ASN A 11 -3.26 38.13 -14.53
C ASN A 11 -4.10 39.34 -14.97
N LYS A 12 -4.90 39.17 -16.01
CA LYS A 12 -5.74 40.24 -16.60
C LYS A 12 -6.61 40.97 -15.56
N ARG A 13 -7.00 40.33 -14.48
CA ARG A 13 -7.80 40.94 -13.39
C ARG A 13 -7.01 41.95 -12.54
N GLN A 14 -5.67 41.95 -12.65
CA GLN A 14 -4.81 42.85 -11.88
C GLN A 14 -4.14 43.92 -12.71
N LEU A 15 -4.47 44.04 -14.00
CA LEU A 15 -3.88 45.04 -14.90
C LEU A 15 -4.08 46.48 -14.40
N HIS A 16 -5.14 46.76 -13.66
CA HIS A 16 -5.40 48.06 -13.04
C HIS A 16 -4.32 48.49 -12.03
N LYS A 17 -3.49 47.56 -11.57
CA LYS A 17 -2.39 47.85 -10.60
C LYS A 17 -1.08 48.28 -11.26
N ILE A 18 -0.98 48.20 -12.60
CA ILE A 18 0.22 48.61 -13.34
C ILE A 18 0.59 50.09 -13.07
N PRO A 19 -0.37 51.02 -13.13
CA PRO A 19 -0.06 52.43 -12.84
C PRO A 19 0.41 52.69 -11.42
N MET A 20 0.18 51.74 -10.49
CA MET A 20 0.62 51.80 -9.09
C MET A 20 2.03 51.23 -8.88
N GLY A 21 2.77 50.88 -9.94
CA GLY A 21 4.14 50.36 -9.85
C GLY A 21 4.25 48.93 -9.30
N MET A 22 3.13 48.17 -9.24
CA MET A 22 3.16 46.79 -8.75
C MET A 22 3.70 45.86 -9.83
N THR A 23 4.67 45.02 -9.47
CA THR A 23 5.35 44.08 -10.40
C THR A 23 4.89 42.61 -10.24
N ASP A 24 4.04 42.32 -9.27
CA ASP A 24 3.54 40.99 -8.93
C ASP A 24 2.21 40.63 -9.66
N LEU A 25 2.17 40.94 -10.95
CA LEU A 25 0.97 40.90 -11.79
C LEU A 25 0.77 39.57 -12.52
N PHE A 26 1.68 38.64 -12.35
CA PHE A 26 1.65 37.39 -13.08
C PHE A 26 0.98 36.27 -12.27
N LYS A 27 0.44 35.30 -12.96
CA LYS A 27 0.00 34.01 -12.42
C LYS A 27 0.85 32.92 -13.02
N ALA A 28 1.25 31.96 -12.23
CA ALA A 28 1.84 30.70 -12.66
C ALA A 28 0.82 29.57 -12.53
N THR A 29 0.71 28.73 -13.52
CA THR A 29 0.00 27.47 -13.42
C THR A 29 1.04 26.41 -13.06
N ILE A 30 0.92 25.85 -11.86
CA ILE A 30 1.66 24.62 -11.55
C ILE A 30 0.89 23.49 -12.23
N VAL A 31 1.49 22.91 -13.26
CA VAL A 31 1.07 21.61 -13.75
C VAL A 31 1.61 20.63 -12.70
N LYS A 32 0.74 20.02 -11.91
CA LYS A 32 1.13 18.83 -11.15
C LYS A 32 1.48 17.78 -12.21
N GLU A 33 2.72 17.38 -12.27
CA GLU A 33 3.07 16.16 -13.00
C GLU A 33 2.37 15.01 -12.29
N ASP A 34 1.53 14.28 -13.03
CA ASP A 34 0.91 13.07 -12.52
C ASP A 34 2.03 12.02 -12.37
N LYS A 35 2.39 11.75 -11.13
CA LYS A 35 3.40 10.73 -10.81
C LYS A 35 2.74 9.35 -10.85
N PRO A 36 3.44 8.33 -11.35
CA PRO A 36 2.94 6.97 -11.25
C PRO A 36 2.74 6.56 -9.78
N LEU A 37 1.86 5.61 -9.57
CA LEU A 37 1.56 5.03 -8.26
C LEU A 37 1.95 3.54 -8.25
N ASP A 38 2.88 3.20 -7.39
CA ASP A 38 3.25 1.82 -7.11
C ASP A 38 2.41 1.30 -5.95
N VAL A 39 1.62 0.27 -6.20
CA VAL A 39 0.76 -0.38 -5.20
C VAL A 39 1.29 -1.77 -4.91
N CYS A 40 1.52 -2.09 -3.66
CA CYS A 40 1.81 -3.43 -3.19
C CYS A 40 0.64 -3.96 -2.36
N LEU A 41 0.03 -5.05 -2.78
CA LEU A 41 -0.87 -5.84 -1.95
C LEU A 41 -0.05 -6.96 -1.31
N LEU A 42 0.06 -6.93 0.00
CA LEU A 42 0.74 -7.95 0.79
C LEU A 42 -0.32 -8.73 1.56
N VAL A 43 -0.52 -9.98 1.19
CA VAL A 43 -1.58 -10.85 1.72
C VAL A 43 -0.98 -11.84 2.70
N ASP A 44 -1.46 -11.80 3.92
CA ASP A 44 -1.17 -12.79 4.94
C ASP A 44 -1.79 -14.15 4.54
N GLU A 45 -0.97 -15.17 4.39
CA GLU A 45 -1.36 -16.55 4.13
C GLU A 45 -1.11 -17.46 5.33
N SER A 46 -1.09 -16.90 6.54
CA SER A 46 -0.95 -17.70 7.75
C SER A 46 -2.16 -18.60 8.02
N GLY A 47 -1.96 -19.57 8.87
CA GLY A 47 -2.99 -20.56 9.21
C GLY A 47 -4.23 -19.95 9.87
N SER A 48 -4.07 -18.83 10.59
CA SER A 48 -5.17 -18.10 11.24
C SER A 48 -6.20 -17.56 10.23
N MET A 49 -5.75 -17.19 9.04
CA MET A 49 -6.64 -16.78 7.94
C MET A 49 -7.72 -17.83 7.62
N GLY A 50 -7.43 -19.10 7.85
CA GLY A 50 -8.38 -20.19 7.63
C GLY A 50 -8.93 -20.19 6.19
N HIS A 51 -10.03 -20.93 5.99
CA HIS A 51 -10.60 -21.05 4.64
C HIS A 51 -11.46 -19.84 4.25
N TYR A 52 -12.24 -19.32 5.20
CA TYR A 52 -13.22 -18.27 4.92
C TYR A 52 -12.54 -16.91 4.71
N THR A 53 -11.72 -16.46 5.65
CA THR A 53 -11.01 -15.17 5.56
C THR A 53 -10.04 -15.14 4.38
N MET A 54 -9.33 -16.27 4.13
CA MET A 54 -8.44 -16.40 2.98
C MET A 54 -9.18 -16.28 1.65
N ARG A 55 -10.37 -16.88 1.55
CA ARG A 55 -11.22 -16.72 0.36
C ARG A 55 -11.58 -15.25 0.14
N GLN A 56 -11.99 -14.56 1.21
CA GLN A 56 -12.36 -13.16 1.14
C GLN A 56 -11.17 -12.28 0.76
N ALA A 57 -9.99 -12.47 1.38
CA ALA A 57 -8.78 -11.73 1.05
C ALA A 57 -8.38 -11.93 -0.43
N ARG A 58 -8.48 -13.16 -0.92
CA ARG A 58 -8.22 -13.51 -2.32
C ARG A 58 -9.20 -12.83 -3.28
N GLU A 59 -10.51 -12.93 -3.02
CA GLU A 59 -11.55 -12.28 -3.84
C GLU A 59 -11.35 -10.76 -3.86
N GLY A 60 -11.03 -10.17 -2.70
CA GLY A 60 -10.72 -8.75 -2.61
C GLY A 60 -9.46 -8.35 -3.37
N ALA A 61 -8.40 -9.14 -3.28
CA ALA A 61 -7.16 -8.88 -4.02
C ALA A 61 -7.37 -8.98 -5.55
N ILE A 62 -8.18 -9.95 -6.01
CA ILE A 62 -8.57 -10.07 -7.42
C ILE A 62 -9.37 -8.84 -7.85
N ALA A 63 -10.37 -8.43 -7.08
CA ALA A 63 -11.19 -7.26 -7.39
C ALA A 63 -10.35 -5.98 -7.48
N ILE A 64 -9.36 -5.81 -6.60
CA ILE A 64 -8.42 -4.68 -6.65
C ILE A 64 -7.58 -4.74 -7.91
N LYS A 65 -7.04 -5.91 -8.27
CA LYS A 65 -6.27 -6.08 -9.50
C LYS A 65 -7.08 -5.68 -10.73
N GLU A 66 -8.30 -6.21 -10.84
CA GLU A 66 -9.20 -5.88 -11.96
C GLU A 66 -9.53 -4.39 -12.01
N ALA A 67 -9.78 -3.76 -10.87
CA ALA A 67 -10.10 -2.33 -10.79
C ALA A 67 -8.92 -1.42 -11.19
N LEU A 68 -7.69 -1.89 -11.07
CA LEU A 68 -6.48 -1.13 -11.37
C LEU A 68 -5.85 -1.47 -12.72
N HIS A 69 -6.27 -2.58 -13.35
CA HIS A 69 -5.66 -3.15 -14.55
C HIS A 69 -5.53 -2.15 -15.72
N ASP A 70 -6.55 -1.34 -15.97
CA ASP A 70 -6.59 -0.44 -17.11
C ASP A 70 -5.91 0.91 -16.88
N ASN A 71 -5.32 1.12 -15.71
CA ASN A 71 -4.69 2.39 -15.39
C ASN A 71 -3.16 2.35 -15.60
N ALA A 72 -2.70 2.85 -16.74
CA ALA A 72 -1.27 2.89 -17.08
C ALA A 72 -0.37 3.66 -16.09
N MET A 73 -0.96 4.45 -15.18
CA MET A 73 -0.23 5.17 -14.14
C MET A 73 -0.09 4.38 -12.85
N ILE A 74 -0.61 3.15 -12.79
CA ILE A 74 -0.56 2.32 -11.58
C ILE A 74 0.20 1.03 -11.90
N ASN A 75 1.26 0.79 -11.14
CA ASN A 75 1.98 -0.48 -11.10
C ASN A 75 1.48 -1.28 -9.90
N LEU A 76 1.12 -2.54 -10.10
CA LEU A 76 0.59 -3.39 -9.04
C LEU A 76 1.44 -4.63 -8.83
N TRP A 77 1.91 -4.80 -7.60
CA TRP A 77 2.52 -6.04 -7.08
C TRP A 77 1.57 -6.71 -6.11
N VAL A 78 1.41 -8.01 -6.22
CA VAL A 78 0.61 -8.82 -5.30
C VAL A 78 1.47 -9.95 -4.78
N TYR A 79 1.75 -9.92 -3.48
CA TYR A 79 2.50 -10.94 -2.78
C TYR A 79 1.64 -11.63 -1.72
N GLY A 80 1.76 -12.94 -1.63
CA GLY A 80 1.34 -13.71 -0.46
C GLY A 80 2.55 -14.01 0.41
N HIS A 81 2.37 -14.08 1.72
CA HIS A 81 3.45 -14.48 2.62
C HIS A 81 2.96 -15.41 3.71
N SER A 82 3.86 -16.29 4.13
CA SER A 82 3.74 -17.14 5.31
C SER A 82 5.11 -17.32 5.94
N ALA A 83 5.18 -17.77 7.16
CA ALA A 83 6.43 -18.12 7.80
C ALA A 83 6.46 -19.62 8.12
N ASP A 84 7.67 -20.19 8.23
CA ASP A 84 7.81 -21.53 8.78
C ASP A 84 7.49 -21.53 10.29
N ASP A 85 7.16 -22.69 10.81
CA ASP A 85 6.97 -22.97 12.24
C ASP A 85 8.29 -23.28 12.96
N GLY A 86 9.42 -23.08 12.27
CA GLY A 86 10.76 -23.37 12.81
C GLY A 86 11.43 -22.18 13.46
N VAL A 87 12.39 -22.45 14.34
CA VAL A 87 13.19 -21.47 15.08
C VAL A 87 13.99 -20.53 14.16
N ARG A 88 14.26 -20.94 12.92
CA ARG A 88 15.06 -20.15 11.96
C ARG A 88 14.36 -18.91 11.45
N GLY A 89 13.03 -18.82 11.57
CA GLY A 89 12.29 -17.62 11.24
C GLY A 89 12.24 -17.28 9.75
N THR A 90 12.23 -18.30 8.89
CA THR A 90 12.13 -18.14 7.44
C THR A 90 10.76 -17.58 7.07
N THR A 91 10.73 -16.58 6.22
CA THR A 91 9.49 -16.05 5.63
C THR A 91 9.45 -16.43 4.16
N GLU A 92 8.41 -17.14 3.76
CA GLU A 92 8.14 -17.49 2.39
C GLU A 92 7.31 -16.38 1.73
N MET A 93 7.73 -15.96 0.54
CA MET A 93 7.02 -14.97 -0.26
C MET A 93 6.61 -15.59 -1.60
N ILE A 94 5.37 -15.40 -1.99
CA ILE A 94 4.84 -15.84 -3.29
C ILE A 94 4.41 -14.63 -4.07
N GLU A 95 4.96 -14.46 -5.26
CA GLU A 95 4.58 -13.42 -6.19
C GLU A 95 3.42 -13.90 -7.07
N TYR A 96 2.27 -13.26 -6.94
CA TYR A 96 1.07 -13.58 -7.72
C TYR A 96 0.88 -12.65 -8.91
N SER A 97 1.37 -11.42 -8.81
CA SER A 97 1.32 -10.43 -9.88
C SER A 97 2.41 -9.38 -9.71
N SER A 98 3.00 -8.95 -10.81
CA SER A 98 3.88 -7.77 -10.88
C SER A 98 3.85 -7.19 -12.29
N PRO A 99 4.30 -5.93 -12.50
CA PRO A 99 4.36 -5.32 -13.83
C PRO A 99 5.26 -6.08 -14.81
N SER A 100 6.32 -6.72 -14.30
CA SER A 100 7.27 -7.50 -15.08
C SER A 100 6.79 -8.95 -15.35
N MET A 101 5.78 -9.41 -14.62
CA MET A 101 5.28 -10.78 -14.73
C MET A 101 4.25 -10.88 -15.85
N GLN A 102 4.37 -11.91 -16.69
CA GLN A 102 3.31 -12.24 -17.64
C GLN A 102 1.98 -12.42 -16.89
N ASP A 103 0.91 -11.80 -17.38
CA ASP A 103 -0.39 -11.90 -16.74
C ASP A 103 -0.86 -13.38 -16.67
N ARG A 104 -1.10 -13.82 -15.44
CA ARG A 104 -1.60 -15.16 -15.11
C ARG A 104 -2.87 -15.01 -14.27
N PRO A 105 -4.03 -14.82 -14.89
CA PRO A 105 -5.28 -14.55 -14.18
C PRO A 105 -5.59 -15.57 -13.08
N MET A 106 -5.21 -16.84 -13.29
CA MET A 106 -5.44 -17.94 -12.33
C MET A 106 -4.42 -18.00 -11.19
N ALA A 107 -3.30 -17.26 -11.25
CA ALA A 107 -2.25 -17.36 -10.22
C ALA A 107 -2.77 -17.00 -8.83
N MET A 108 -3.56 -15.92 -8.73
CA MET A 108 -4.16 -15.50 -7.46
C MET A 108 -5.18 -16.49 -6.90
N GLY A 109 -5.75 -17.36 -7.72
CA GLY A 109 -6.60 -18.47 -7.28
C GLY A 109 -5.86 -19.49 -6.39
N GLY A 110 -4.53 -19.51 -6.45
CA GLY A 110 -3.66 -20.37 -5.63
C GLY A 110 -3.40 -19.88 -4.21
N MET A 111 -3.85 -18.67 -3.84
CA MET A 111 -3.72 -18.16 -2.47
C MET A 111 -4.44 -19.09 -1.48
N LYS A 112 -3.75 -19.49 -0.42
CA LYS A 112 -4.28 -20.41 0.60
C LYS A 112 -3.63 -20.19 1.94
N ALA A 113 -4.36 -20.44 3.02
CA ALA A 113 -3.80 -20.46 4.36
C ALA A 113 -2.72 -21.56 4.48
N ARG A 114 -1.60 -21.23 5.15
CA ARG A 114 -0.39 -22.06 5.29
C ARG A 114 -0.01 -22.24 6.75
N CYS A 115 1.16 -21.73 7.15
CA CYS A 115 1.75 -21.93 8.47
C CYS A 115 1.64 -20.65 9.33
N GLU A 116 2.76 -20.10 9.74
CA GLU A 116 2.88 -19.00 10.69
C GLU A 116 2.99 -17.65 9.96
N ASN A 117 3.13 -16.56 10.73
CA ASN A 117 3.16 -15.21 10.23
C ASN A 117 4.35 -14.40 10.80
N ARG A 118 5.12 -13.76 9.89
CA ARG A 118 6.18 -12.80 10.19
C ARG A 118 6.04 -11.56 9.30
N ASP A 119 4.96 -10.79 9.48
CA ASP A 119 4.62 -9.61 8.69
C ASP A 119 5.80 -8.66 8.47
N GLY A 120 6.56 -8.38 9.53
CA GLY A 120 7.69 -7.47 9.45
C GLY A 120 8.70 -7.86 8.37
N ASN A 121 9.06 -9.15 8.31
CA ASN A 121 9.98 -9.67 7.30
C ASN A 121 9.40 -9.53 5.89
N ALA A 122 8.10 -9.85 5.73
CA ALA A 122 7.42 -9.76 4.45
C ALA A 122 7.33 -8.30 3.94
N ILE A 123 7.07 -7.34 4.83
CA ILE A 123 7.07 -5.91 4.51
C ILE A 123 8.45 -5.49 3.97
N VAL A 124 9.53 -5.83 4.67
CA VAL A 124 10.89 -5.46 4.26
C VAL A 124 11.27 -6.13 2.93
N ALA A 125 10.96 -7.43 2.77
CA ALA A 125 11.24 -8.17 1.54
C ALA A 125 10.50 -7.56 0.34
N SER A 126 9.22 -7.19 0.50
CA SER A 126 8.43 -6.53 -0.53
C SER A 126 9.04 -5.18 -0.94
N VAL A 127 9.44 -4.36 0.03
CA VAL A 127 10.11 -3.06 -0.25
C VAL A 127 11.38 -3.25 -1.04
N GLN A 128 12.22 -4.22 -0.65
CA GLN A 128 13.49 -4.49 -1.32
C GLN A 128 13.29 -5.04 -2.74
N ARG A 129 12.31 -5.92 -2.92
CA ARG A 129 11.98 -6.50 -4.23
C ARG A 129 11.46 -5.45 -5.19
N ILE A 130 10.47 -4.67 -4.76
CA ILE A 130 9.85 -3.66 -5.62
C ILE A 130 10.83 -2.54 -5.96
N LYS A 131 11.74 -2.19 -5.07
CA LYS A 131 12.79 -1.18 -5.33
C LYS A 131 13.62 -1.45 -6.57
N GLN A 132 13.75 -2.70 -6.99
CA GLN A 132 14.50 -3.09 -8.20
C GLN A 132 13.75 -2.79 -9.50
N GLU A 133 12.43 -2.64 -9.43
CA GLU A 133 11.54 -2.47 -10.59
C GLU A 133 10.80 -1.12 -10.59
N SER A 134 10.72 -0.46 -9.43
CA SER A 134 9.97 0.77 -9.21
C SER A 134 10.72 2.01 -9.69
N ASP A 135 9.97 2.98 -10.24
CA ASP A 135 10.49 4.33 -10.47
C ASP A 135 10.71 5.05 -9.13
N ASN A 136 11.87 5.68 -8.97
CA ASN A 136 12.18 6.46 -7.77
C ASN A 136 11.23 7.65 -7.55
N ASN A 137 10.56 8.11 -8.60
CA ASN A 137 9.63 9.25 -8.56
C ASN A 137 8.17 8.85 -8.31
N ALA A 138 7.85 7.54 -8.29
CA ALA A 138 6.51 7.04 -8.04
C ALA A 138 6.05 7.29 -6.59
N HIS A 139 4.75 7.56 -6.41
CA HIS A 139 4.11 7.40 -5.11
C HIS A 139 4.06 5.92 -4.76
N LYS A 140 4.24 5.57 -3.48
CA LYS A 140 4.32 4.17 -3.05
C LYS A 140 3.29 3.89 -1.96
N LEU A 141 2.42 2.91 -2.21
CA LEU A 141 1.38 2.48 -1.28
C LEU A 141 1.46 0.97 -1.06
N MET A 142 1.61 0.56 0.18
CA MET A 142 1.51 -0.84 0.58
C MET A 142 0.24 -1.07 1.38
N ILE A 143 -0.53 -2.07 0.99
CA ILE A 143 -1.76 -2.49 1.66
C ILE A 143 -1.52 -3.89 2.19
N VAL A 144 -1.49 -4.03 3.51
CA VAL A 144 -1.30 -5.31 4.20
C VAL A 144 -2.67 -5.87 4.56
N LEU A 145 -3.01 -7.03 4.01
CA LEU A 145 -4.26 -7.75 4.27
C LEU A 145 -3.97 -8.88 5.26
N SER A 146 -4.45 -8.76 6.50
CA SER A 146 -4.19 -9.74 7.57
C SER A 146 -5.39 -9.83 8.53
N ASP A 147 -5.60 -11.02 9.12
CA ASP A 147 -6.64 -11.28 10.11
C ASP A 147 -6.16 -11.14 11.56
N GLY A 148 -4.91 -10.78 11.78
CA GLY A 148 -4.42 -10.80 13.14
C GLY A 148 -3.08 -10.16 13.41
N ALA A 149 -2.47 -10.68 14.44
CA ALA A 149 -1.16 -10.28 14.91
C ALA A 149 -0.07 -11.19 14.34
N PRO A 150 1.11 -10.66 14.04
CA PRO A 150 2.24 -11.48 13.65
C PRO A 150 2.56 -12.49 14.75
N SER A 151 2.58 -13.78 14.38
CA SER A 151 2.81 -14.89 15.31
C SER A 151 3.52 -16.03 14.60
N ALA A 152 4.66 -16.42 15.16
CA ALA A 152 5.42 -17.60 14.76
C ALA A 152 6.16 -18.17 15.97
N ASP A 153 6.85 -19.30 15.81
CA ASP A 153 7.67 -19.85 16.90
C ASP A 153 8.74 -18.83 17.35
N CYS A 154 8.83 -18.64 18.67
CA CYS A 154 9.70 -17.65 19.31
C CYS A 154 9.48 -16.19 18.82
N TYR A 155 8.37 -15.90 18.13
CA TYR A 155 8.05 -14.60 17.57
C TYR A 155 6.56 -14.31 17.72
N ARG A 156 6.15 -13.81 18.90
CA ARG A 156 4.75 -13.49 19.21
C ARG A 156 4.62 -12.39 20.26
N GLY A 157 3.43 -11.82 20.38
CA GLY A 157 3.14 -10.74 21.33
C GLY A 157 4.00 -9.51 21.09
N GLU A 158 4.41 -8.81 22.15
CA GLU A 158 5.14 -7.54 22.05
C GLU A 158 6.43 -7.62 21.24
N VAL A 159 7.14 -8.74 21.29
CA VAL A 159 8.36 -8.93 20.46
C VAL A 159 8.05 -8.85 18.97
N ALA A 160 6.97 -9.54 18.55
CA ALA A 160 6.55 -9.54 17.17
C ALA A 160 5.96 -8.17 16.75
N TYR A 161 5.19 -7.54 17.63
CA TYR A 161 4.62 -6.21 17.38
C TYR A 161 5.70 -5.15 17.22
N ASP A 162 6.67 -5.09 18.13
CA ASP A 162 7.77 -4.14 18.08
C ASP A 162 8.65 -4.32 16.85
N HIS A 163 8.95 -5.59 16.50
CA HIS A 163 9.69 -5.89 15.29
C HIS A 163 8.92 -5.46 14.04
N THR A 164 7.64 -5.82 13.92
CA THR A 164 6.80 -5.46 12.76
C THR A 164 6.67 -3.94 12.65
N LYS A 165 6.47 -3.24 13.78
CA LYS A 165 6.43 -1.77 13.79
C LYS A 165 7.73 -1.15 13.29
N LYS A 166 8.89 -1.69 13.68
CA LYS A 166 10.18 -1.21 13.16
C LYS A 166 10.30 -1.44 11.65
N CYS A 167 9.80 -2.56 11.14
CA CYS A 167 9.78 -2.85 9.70
C CYS A 167 8.83 -1.90 8.94
N VAL A 168 7.67 -1.57 9.50
CA VAL A 168 6.76 -0.55 8.97
C VAL A 168 7.48 0.79 8.88
N LYS A 169 8.13 1.23 9.97
CA LYS A 169 8.89 2.49 9.99
C LYS A 169 10.05 2.49 8.98
N TYR A 170 10.76 1.38 8.83
CA TYR A 170 11.76 1.24 7.78
C TYR A 170 11.15 1.48 6.40
N ALA A 171 10.04 0.83 6.07
CA ALA A 171 9.39 1.00 4.77
C ALA A 171 8.90 2.45 4.55
N GLU A 172 8.40 3.13 5.59
CA GLU A 172 8.06 4.55 5.53
C GLU A 172 9.30 5.42 5.21
N THR A 173 10.48 5.12 5.77
CA THR A 173 11.72 5.83 5.40
C THR A 173 12.15 5.61 3.95
N GLN A 174 11.69 4.51 3.32
CA GLN A 174 11.87 4.24 1.89
C GLN A 174 10.79 4.88 1.01
N GLY A 175 9.92 5.72 1.57
CA GLY A 175 8.89 6.47 0.85
C GLY A 175 7.55 5.74 0.69
N TRP A 176 7.34 4.62 1.37
CA TRP A 176 6.08 3.89 1.36
C TRP A 176 5.06 4.48 2.32
N SER A 177 3.82 4.65 1.86
CA SER A 177 2.65 4.77 2.73
C SER A 177 2.13 3.37 3.01
N ILE A 178 1.96 2.99 4.28
CA ILE A 178 1.51 1.64 4.64
C ILE A 178 0.16 1.73 5.35
N ILE A 179 -0.76 0.86 4.94
CA ILE A 179 -2.09 0.75 5.53
C ILE A 179 -2.38 -0.73 5.78
N GLN A 180 -2.74 -1.06 7.01
CA GLN A 180 -3.27 -2.39 7.32
C GLN A 180 -4.77 -2.42 7.09
N VAL A 181 -5.24 -3.46 6.44
CA VAL A 181 -6.65 -3.85 6.37
C VAL A 181 -6.82 -5.12 7.19
N GLY A 182 -7.47 -4.96 8.33
CA GLY A 182 -7.76 -6.06 9.25
C GLY A 182 -9.12 -6.70 8.95
N PHE A 183 -9.15 -8.02 9.03
CA PHE A 183 -10.36 -8.84 8.90
C PHE A 183 -10.79 -9.43 10.24
N SER A 184 -11.80 -10.33 10.19
CA SER A 184 -12.24 -11.16 11.31
C SER A 184 -11.06 -11.83 12.03
N GLY A 185 -10.83 -11.51 13.27
CA GLY A 185 -9.65 -11.94 14.05
C GLY A 185 -8.71 -10.78 14.41
N ALA A 186 -8.57 -9.79 13.53
CA ALA A 186 -7.81 -8.59 13.84
C ALA A 186 -8.44 -7.82 14.98
N THR A 187 -7.63 -7.35 15.92
CA THR A 187 -8.09 -6.50 17.01
C THR A 187 -7.63 -5.06 16.81
N LYS A 188 -8.45 -4.12 17.26
CA LYS A 188 -8.06 -2.70 17.25
C LYS A 188 -6.72 -2.49 17.94
N TYR A 189 -6.51 -3.17 19.08
CA TYR A 189 -5.26 -3.08 19.84
C TYR A 189 -4.04 -3.48 19.02
N THR A 190 -4.07 -4.62 18.33
CA THR A 190 -2.93 -5.09 17.54
C THR A 190 -2.65 -4.18 16.34
N MET A 191 -3.70 -3.72 15.66
CA MET A 191 -3.56 -2.82 14.52
C MET A 191 -2.95 -1.47 14.93
N GLU A 192 -3.47 -0.82 15.97
CA GLU A 192 -2.95 0.46 16.48
C GLU A 192 -1.53 0.34 17.07
N ARG A 193 -1.20 -0.83 17.62
CA ARG A 193 0.13 -1.08 18.18
C ARG A 193 1.22 -1.11 17.11
N ILE A 194 0.88 -1.59 15.91
CA ILE A 194 1.83 -1.85 14.81
C ILE A 194 1.78 -0.76 13.75
N PHE A 195 0.59 -0.38 13.29
CA PHE A 195 0.38 0.49 12.13
C PHE A 195 -0.22 1.83 12.53
N ASP A 196 0.30 2.91 11.96
CA ASP A 196 -0.28 4.25 12.18
C ASP A 196 -1.56 4.45 11.35
N ASN A 197 -1.68 3.74 10.20
CA ASN A 197 -2.87 3.74 9.37
C ASN A 197 -3.44 2.33 9.26
N TRP A 198 -4.70 2.18 9.63
CA TRP A 198 -5.39 0.91 9.55
C TRP A 198 -6.88 1.11 9.31
N ILE A 199 -7.53 0.12 8.75
CA ILE A 199 -8.98 0.00 8.63
C ILE A 199 -9.40 -1.42 9.02
N TYR A 200 -10.57 -1.54 9.62
CA TYR A 200 -11.19 -2.83 9.89
C TYR A 200 -12.32 -3.06 8.90
N VAL A 201 -12.40 -4.25 8.33
CA VAL A 201 -13.39 -4.63 7.33
C VAL A 201 -14.13 -5.88 7.83
N ASP A 202 -15.41 -5.69 8.18
CA ASP A 202 -16.26 -6.81 8.65
C ASP A 202 -16.63 -7.77 7.52
N ASP A 203 -16.80 -7.23 6.31
CA ASP A 203 -17.18 -8.00 5.12
C ASP A 203 -16.23 -7.67 3.97
N ALA A 204 -15.52 -8.67 3.50
CA ALA A 204 -14.58 -8.52 2.40
C ALA A 204 -15.23 -8.13 1.07
N SER A 205 -16.54 -8.26 0.91
CA SER A 205 -17.26 -7.71 -0.24
C SER A 205 -17.06 -6.19 -0.36
N THR A 206 -16.81 -5.51 0.77
CA THR A 206 -16.54 -4.06 0.83
C THR A 206 -15.07 -3.71 0.68
N LEU A 207 -14.17 -4.70 0.59
CA LEU A 207 -12.72 -4.49 0.52
C LEU A 207 -12.31 -3.67 -0.71
N GLY A 208 -12.86 -3.99 -1.88
CA GLY A 208 -12.58 -3.29 -3.13
C GLY A 208 -12.92 -1.79 -3.03
N ASP A 209 -14.08 -1.46 -2.46
CA ASP A 209 -14.51 -0.08 -2.22
C ASP A 209 -13.62 0.64 -1.21
N SER A 210 -13.25 -0.04 -0.14
CA SER A 210 -12.39 0.50 0.90
C SER A 210 -11.00 0.83 0.36
N VAL A 211 -10.40 -0.09 -0.38
CA VAL A 211 -9.10 0.12 -1.02
C VAL A 211 -9.17 1.20 -2.10
N SER A 212 -10.23 1.23 -2.90
CA SER A 212 -10.43 2.29 -3.90
C SER A 212 -10.48 3.68 -3.25
N LYS A 213 -11.12 3.82 -2.09
CA LYS A 213 -11.13 5.08 -1.31
C LYS A 213 -9.74 5.46 -0.83
N ILE A 214 -8.96 4.48 -0.35
CA ILE A 214 -7.57 4.68 0.09
C ILE A 214 -6.73 5.19 -1.07
N ILE A 215 -6.75 4.48 -2.20
CA ILE A 215 -5.97 4.84 -3.40
C ILE A 215 -6.33 6.25 -3.86
N ARG A 216 -7.63 6.59 -3.94
CA ARG A 216 -8.07 7.95 -4.29
C ARG A 216 -7.56 9.01 -3.32
N LYS A 217 -7.46 8.69 -2.03
CA LYS A 217 -6.91 9.61 -1.03
C LYS A 217 -5.42 9.83 -1.21
N VAL A 218 -4.66 8.79 -1.54
CA VAL A 218 -3.21 8.86 -1.78
C VAL A 218 -2.90 9.62 -3.07
N ILE A 219 -3.65 9.37 -4.15
CA ILE A 219 -3.43 10.06 -5.45
C ILE A 219 -3.78 11.56 -5.38
N LYS A 220 -4.70 11.96 -4.50
CA LYS A 220 -5.12 13.38 -4.38
C LYS A 220 -4.17 14.25 -3.55
N ILE A 221 -3.13 13.66 -2.94
CA ILE A 221 -2.08 14.39 -2.24
C ILE A 221 -1.04 14.88 -3.24
#